data_cdfa0aa776ebce4089c864b590f423ee
#
_entry.id   cdfa0aa776ebce4089c864b590f423ee
#
_cell.length_a   1.000
_cell.length_b   1.000
_cell.length_c   1.000
_cell.angle_alpha   90.00
_cell.angle_beta   90.00
_cell.angle_gamma   90.00
#
_symmetry.space_group_name_H-M   'P 1'
#
loop_
_entity.id
_entity.type
_entity.pdbx_description
1 polymer ?
#
loop_
_entity_poly.entity_id
_entity_poly.type
_entity_poly.pdbx_seq_one_letter_code
_entity_poly.pdbx_strand_id
1 'polypeptide(L)'
;NWTSRGFNVVTFDWRGFGKSSPFAMDRNYLCYTEMLEDYRAVIRKTSEQEEVLDGATAIVGWSTGAYLSMITAHTDNLVNAFIGRSLPTDFDDFIPLVMQYKNKTRNELLVPDDFPTELMPVHIAPEFEKPLFLIVGENDFRTPVWMSRKIIESLPETTPKELMIVENAAHGGKEDPMLIAFDDFIKRTSDFLMANLRPLHGEQPSAAE
;
A
#
# COMPACT_ATOMS: atom_id res chain seq x y z
N ASN A 1 10.54 14.45 -6.07
CA ASN A 1 10.32 13.03 -5.82
C ASN A 1 10.82 12.63 -4.43
N TRP A 2 10.58 11.42 -3.95
CA TRP A 2 11.02 10.95 -2.64
C TRP A 2 12.54 10.92 -2.49
N THR A 3 13.28 10.57 -3.55
CA THR A 3 14.75 10.52 -3.48
C THR A 3 15.37 11.89 -3.23
N SER A 4 14.81 12.96 -3.79
CA SER A 4 15.26 14.35 -3.50
C SER A 4 14.90 14.81 -2.08
N ARG A 5 14.16 14.01 -1.33
CA ARG A 5 13.80 14.26 0.08
C ARG A 5 14.50 13.31 1.05
N GLY A 6 15.55 12.61 0.59
CA GLY A 6 16.40 11.77 1.43
C GLY A 6 15.91 10.32 1.61
N PHE A 7 14.94 9.86 0.81
CA PHE A 7 14.51 8.47 0.85
C PHE A 7 15.22 7.63 -0.22
N ASN A 8 15.67 6.44 0.13
CA ASN A 8 15.96 5.39 -0.82
C ASN A 8 14.64 4.77 -1.30
N VAL A 9 14.50 4.54 -2.59
CA VAL A 9 13.28 3.98 -3.20
C VAL A 9 13.61 2.69 -3.91
N VAL A 10 12.99 1.60 -3.47
CA VAL A 10 13.10 0.29 -4.11
C VAL A 10 11.78 -0.02 -4.81
N THR A 11 11.85 -0.43 -6.07
CA THR A 11 10.72 -0.94 -6.84
C THR A 11 11.05 -2.32 -7.38
N PHE A 12 10.03 -3.17 -7.49
CA PHE A 12 10.21 -4.53 -8.00
C PHE A 12 9.01 -4.96 -8.84
N ASP A 13 9.25 -5.93 -9.70
CA ASP A 13 8.19 -6.62 -10.42
C ASP A 13 7.84 -7.91 -9.65
N TRP A 14 6.57 -8.19 -9.41
CA TRP A 14 6.15 -9.50 -8.91
C TRP A 14 6.51 -10.60 -9.90
N ARG A 15 6.65 -11.84 -9.43
CA ARG A 15 6.77 -13.01 -10.31
C ARG A 15 5.63 -13.00 -11.35
N GLY A 16 5.95 -13.35 -12.57
CA GLY A 16 5.02 -13.28 -13.72
C GLY A 16 4.92 -11.90 -14.38
N PHE A 17 5.56 -10.86 -13.84
CA PHE A 17 5.58 -9.51 -14.40
C PHE A 17 6.98 -9.05 -14.75
N GLY A 18 7.05 -8.09 -15.69
CA GLY A 18 8.26 -7.35 -16.01
C GLY A 18 9.46 -8.24 -16.31
N LYS A 19 10.51 -8.09 -15.49
CA LYS A 19 11.77 -8.84 -15.57
C LYS A 19 11.89 -9.94 -14.51
N SER A 20 10.89 -10.11 -13.65
CA SER A 20 10.89 -11.15 -12.63
C SER A 20 10.69 -12.55 -13.20
N SER A 21 10.86 -13.58 -12.36
CA SER A 21 10.73 -14.98 -12.74
C SER A 21 9.38 -15.27 -13.41
N PRO A 22 9.32 -16.13 -14.42
CA PRO A 22 8.06 -16.57 -15.01
C PRO A 22 7.13 -17.19 -13.96
N PHE A 23 5.84 -16.89 -14.06
CA PHE A 23 4.79 -17.45 -13.22
C PHE A 23 3.51 -17.59 -14.03
N ALA A 24 2.90 -18.76 -14.01
CA ALA A 24 1.65 -19.03 -14.73
C ALA A 24 0.48 -18.43 -13.92
N MET A 25 -0.06 -17.30 -14.39
CA MET A 25 -1.17 -16.61 -13.73
C MET A 25 -2.47 -16.86 -14.48
N ASP A 26 -3.53 -17.21 -13.74
CA ASP A 26 -4.89 -17.10 -14.25
C ASP A 26 -5.37 -15.65 -14.09
N ARG A 27 -5.73 -15.00 -15.19
CA ARG A 27 -6.18 -13.60 -15.23
C ARG A 27 -7.52 -13.36 -14.52
N ASN A 28 -8.22 -14.42 -14.15
CA ASN A 28 -9.46 -14.32 -13.39
C ASN A 28 -9.21 -14.22 -11.87
N TYR A 29 -8.02 -14.60 -11.40
CA TYR A 29 -7.66 -14.37 -10.00
C TYR A 29 -7.39 -12.89 -9.74
N LEU A 30 -7.85 -12.40 -8.58
CA LEU A 30 -7.61 -11.03 -8.14
C LEU A 30 -6.22 -10.86 -7.51
N CYS A 31 -5.70 -11.94 -6.96
CA CYS A 31 -4.41 -11.97 -6.26
C CYS A 31 -3.86 -13.39 -6.21
N TYR A 32 -2.63 -13.50 -5.75
CA TYR A 32 -1.93 -14.77 -5.51
C TYR A 32 -1.18 -14.70 -4.20
N THR A 33 -1.18 -15.79 -3.43
CA THR A 33 -0.44 -15.89 -2.17
C THR A 33 1.06 -15.66 -2.36
N GLU A 34 1.61 -16.14 -3.49
CA GLU A 34 3.01 -15.96 -3.87
C GLU A 34 3.43 -14.50 -4.01
N MET A 35 2.51 -13.58 -4.28
CA MET A 35 2.82 -12.14 -4.30
C MET A 35 3.16 -11.61 -2.91
N LEU A 36 2.56 -12.14 -1.84
CA LEU A 36 2.95 -11.82 -0.46
C LEU A 36 4.35 -12.32 -0.12
N GLU A 37 4.73 -13.49 -0.67
CA GLU A 37 6.10 -14.01 -0.54
C GLU A 37 7.11 -13.10 -1.25
N ASP A 38 6.75 -12.58 -2.43
CA ASP A 38 7.61 -11.65 -3.18
C ASP A 38 7.86 -10.36 -2.38
N TYR A 39 6.83 -9.79 -1.75
CA TYR A 39 6.98 -8.63 -0.86
C TYR A 39 7.96 -8.94 0.29
N ARG A 40 7.77 -10.06 1.00
CA ARG A 40 8.62 -10.47 2.12
C ARG A 40 10.08 -10.68 1.68
N ALA A 41 10.29 -11.30 0.52
CA ALA A 41 11.63 -11.51 -0.04
C ALA A 41 12.33 -10.18 -0.35
N VAL A 42 11.62 -9.24 -0.99
CA VAL A 42 12.16 -7.92 -1.33
C VAL A 42 12.46 -7.11 -0.07
N ILE A 43 11.54 -7.08 0.90
CA ILE A 43 11.73 -6.35 2.17
C ILE A 43 12.96 -6.87 2.90
N ARG A 44 13.10 -8.21 3.05
CA ARG A 44 14.27 -8.83 3.67
C ARG A 44 15.55 -8.44 2.94
N LYS A 45 15.55 -8.55 1.61
CA LYS A 45 16.73 -8.21 0.81
C LYS A 45 17.08 -6.72 0.87
N THR A 46 16.07 -5.87 1.00
CA THR A 46 16.25 -4.42 1.17
C THR A 46 16.83 -4.11 2.55
N SER A 47 16.34 -4.76 3.61
CA SER A 47 16.83 -4.51 4.98
C SER A 47 18.28 -4.95 5.22
N GLU A 48 18.83 -5.79 4.34
CA GLU A 48 20.26 -6.21 4.39
C GLU A 48 21.21 -5.17 3.77
N GLN A 49 20.70 -4.09 3.15
CA GLN A 49 21.55 -3.06 2.52
C GLN A 49 22.07 -2.07 3.57
N GLU A 50 23.33 -1.68 3.45
CA GLU A 50 23.99 -0.75 4.39
C GLU A 50 23.34 0.64 4.44
N GLU A 51 22.66 1.04 3.36
CA GLU A 51 21.97 2.32 3.26
C GLU A 51 20.57 2.34 3.89
N VAL A 52 20.09 1.19 4.39
CA VAL A 52 18.78 1.07 5.02
C VAL A 52 18.93 1.14 6.54
N LEU A 53 18.24 2.09 7.13
CA LEU A 53 18.22 2.27 8.58
C LEU A 53 17.16 1.36 9.22
N ASP A 54 17.56 0.62 10.24
CA ASP A 54 16.63 -0.19 11.04
C ASP A 54 15.51 0.69 11.62
N GLY A 55 14.28 0.22 11.52
CA GLY A 55 13.11 0.97 12.00
C GLY A 55 12.63 2.09 11.07
N ALA A 56 13.21 2.23 9.86
CA ALA A 56 12.91 3.31 8.93
C ALA A 56 12.42 2.84 7.55
N THR A 57 11.83 1.64 7.46
CA THR A 57 11.30 1.09 6.22
C THR A 57 9.80 1.33 6.10
N ALA A 58 9.37 1.94 5.01
CA ALA A 58 7.97 2.08 4.65
C ALA A 58 7.63 1.31 3.38
N ILE A 59 6.41 0.79 3.30
CA ILE A 59 5.88 0.14 2.10
C ILE A 59 4.81 1.02 1.48
N VAL A 60 4.82 1.12 0.14
CA VAL A 60 3.87 1.91 -0.63
C VAL A 60 3.16 1.03 -1.64
N GLY A 61 1.84 1.01 -1.62
CA GLY A 61 1.06 0.20 -2.54
C GLY A 61 -0.08 0.94 -3.21
N TRP A 62 -0.54 0.42 -4.35
CA TRP A 62 -1.69 0.92 -5.08
C TRP A 62 -2.66 -0.22 -5.41
N SER A 63 -3.97 -0.03 -5.13
CA SER A 63 -5.03 -0.98 -5.47
C SER A 63 -4.73 -2.40 -4.95
N THR A 64 -4.56 -3.40 -5.81
CA THR A 64 -4.08 -4.74 -5.42
C THR A 64 -2.78 -4.66 -4.63
N GLY A 65 -1.82 -3.84 -5.08
CA GLY A 65 -0.58 -3.60 -4.35
C GLY A 65 -0.80 -2.96 -2.98
N ALA A 66 -1.86 -2.18 -2.79
CA ALA A 66 -2.14 -1.53 -1.50
C ALA A 66 -2.57 -2.55 -0.43
N TYR A 67 -3.53 -3.45 -0.72
CA TYR A 67 -3.91 -4.44 0.29
C TYR A 67 -2.81 -5.48 0.56
N LEU A 68 -2.09 -5.91 -0.49
CA LEU A 68 -0.92 -6.77 -0.30
C LEU A 68 0.17 -6.10 0.56
N SER A 69 0.39 -4.80 0.35
CA SER A 69 1.31 -3.99 1.15
C SER A 69 0.84 -3.85 2.61
N MET A 70 -0.46 -3.63 2.85
CA MET A 70 -1.00 -3.52 4.21
C MET A 70 -0.92 -4.84 4.96
N ILE A 71 -1.27 -5.97 4.31
CA ILE A 71 -1.09 -7.32 4.87
C ILE A 71 0.39 -7.55 5.22
N THR A 72 1.29 -7.22 4.31
CA THR A 72 2.73 -7.37 4.55
C THR A 72 3.20 -6.48 5.70
N ALA A 73 2.77 -5.20 5.73
CA ALA A 73 3.11 -4.30 6.82
C ALA A 73 2.57 -4.80 8.17
N HIS A 74 1.39 -5.42 8.20
CA HIS A 74 0.84 -6.00 9.43
C HIS A 74 1.64 -7.22 9.91
N THR A 75 2.06 -8.09 9.00
CA THR A 75 2.68 -9.39 9.32
C THR A 75 4.21 -9.38 9.37
N ASP A 76 4.88 -8.33 8.90
CA ASP A 76 6.35 -8.24 8.82
C ASP A 76 6.88 -7.06 9.65
N ASN A 77 7.68 -7.37 10.65
CA ASN A 77 8.24 -6.37 11.58
C ASN A 77 9.33 -5.48 10.96
N LEU A 78 9.85 -5.84 9.79
CA LEU A 78 10.80 -4.99 9.06
C LEU A 78 10.12 -3.78 8.40
N VAL A 79 8.78 -3.78 8.27
CA VAL A 79 8.00 -2.64 7.77
C VAL A 79 7.51 -1.80 8.94
N ASN A 80 7.78 -0.51 8.92
CA ASN A 80 7.53 0.41 10.03
C ASN A 80 6.43 1.45 9.74
N ALA A 81 6.07 1.65 8.46
CA ALA A 81 4.96 2.49 8.05
C ALA A 81 4.33 1.99 6.74
N PHE A 82 3.08 2.35 6.49
CA PHE A 82 2.36 1.99 5.29
C PHE A 82 1.72 3.21 4.62
N ILE A 83 1.89 3.31 3.29
CA ILE A 83 1.19 4.27 2.44
C ILE A 83 0.33 3.49 1.45
N GLY A 84 -0.98 3.64 1.53
CA GLY A 84 -1.94 2.98 0.65
C GLY A 84 -2.62 3.97 -0.29
N ARG A 85 -2.58 3.70 -1.59
CA ARG A 85 -3.34 4.44 -2.58
C ARG A 85 -4.46 3.58 -3.13
N SER A 86 -5.71 4.11 -3.11
CA SER A 86 -6.88 3.38 -3.58
C SER A 86 -7.00 2.00 -2.93
N LEU A 87 -6.95 1.97 -1.61
CA LEU A 87 -6.96 0.75 -0.79
C LEU A 87 -8.38 0.18 -0.72
N PRO A 88 -8.63 -1.08 -1.16
CA PRO A 88 -9.89 -1.76 -0.90
C PRO A 88 -10.00 -2.22 0.56
N THR A 89 -11.22 -2.36 1.06
CA THR A 89 -11.51 -2.88 2.42
C THR A 89 -11.29 -4.40 2.49
N ASP A 90 -12.06 -5.13 1.70
CA ASP A 90 -12.02 -6.58 1.55
C ASP A 90 -12.57 -6.99 0.17
N PHE A 91 -12.65 -8.29 -0.09
CA PHE A 91 -13.17 -8.79 -1.36
C PHE A 91 -14.69 -8.72 -1.46
N ASP A 92 -15.44 -8.74 -0.36
CA ASP A 92 -16.90 -8.62 -0.38
C ASP A 92 -17.34 -7.21 -0.80
N ASP A 93 -16.64 -6.19 -0.33
CA ASP A 93 -16.86 -4.81 -0.75
C ASP A 93 -16.29 -4.54 -2.16
N PHE A 94 -15.13 -5.09 -2.49
CA PHE A 94 -14.35 -4.73 -3.69
C PHE A 94 -14.78 -5.49 -4.95
N ILE A 95 -15.05 -6.82 -4.86
CA ILE A 95 -15.38 -7.65 -6.03
C ILE A 95 -16.59 -7.12 -6.80
N PRO A 96 -17.72 -6.72 -6.18
CA PRO A 96 -18.87 -6.21 -6.92
C PRO A 96 -18.54 -5.00 -7.80
N LEU A 97 -17.69 -4.10 -7.29
CA LEU A 97 -17.26 -2.90 -8.02
C LEU A 97 -16.31 -3.25 -9.18
N VAL A 98 -15.39 -4.19 -8.96
CA VAL A 98 -14.50 -4.70 -10.02
C VAL A 98 -15.29 -5.41 -11.12
N MET A 99 -16.28 -6.21 -10.75
CA MET A 99 -17.16 -6.90 -11.72
C MET A 99 -17.90 -5.89 -12.60
N GLN A 100 -18.49 -4.88 -11.98
CA GLN A 100 -19.18 -3.80 -12.71
C GLN A 100 -18.23 -3.11 -13.69
N TYR A 101 -17.01 -2.76 -13.24
CA TYR A 101 -16.01 -2.12 -14.09
C TYR A 101 -15.53 -3.02 -15.23
N LYS A 102 -15.29 -4.30 -14.95
CA LYS A 102 -14.79 -5.26 -15.95
C LYS A 102 -15.90 -5.87 -16.81
N ASN A 103 -17.17 -5.57 -16.52
CA ASN A 103 -18.34 -6.23 -17.12
C ASN A 103 -18.26 -7.76 -17.02
N LYS A 104 -17.93 -8.25 -15.82
CA LYS A 104 -17.78 -9.68 -15.49
C LYS A 104 -18.84 -10.13 -14.49
N THR A 105 -19.05 -11.43 -14.42
CA THR A 105 -19.86 -12.07 -13.37
C THR A 105 -18.98 -12.49 -12.18
N ARG A 106 -19.59 -12.67 -10.99
CA ARG A 106 -18.85 -13.10 -9.79
C ARG A 106 -18.08 -14.42 -10.02
N ASN A 107 -18.64 -15.33 -10.82
CA ASN A 107 -18.00 -16.62 -11.11
C ASN A 107 -16.73 -16.51 -11.97
N GLU A 108 -16.50 -15.35 -12.58
CA GLU A 108 -15.32 -15.09 -13.41
C GLU A 108 -14.19 -14.40 -12.65
N LEU A 109 -14.42 -13.99 -11.38
CA LEU A 109 -13.42 -13.38 -10.53
C LEU A 109 -13.18 -14.29 -9.33
N LEU A 110 -11.99 -14.83 -9.24
CA LEU A 110 -11.61 -15.85 -8.28
C LEU A 110 -10.62 -15.27 -7.26
N VAL A 111 -10.69 -15.79 -6.05
CA VAL A 111 -9.67 -15.62 -5.01
C VAL A 111 -9.14 -17.01 -4.71
N PRO A 112 -7.82 -17.25 -4.70
CA PRO A 112 -7.25 -18.53 -4.33
C PRO A 112 -7.70 -18.98 -2.93
N ASP A 113 -7.93 -20.27 -2.73
CA ASP A 113 -8.39 -20.82 -1.45
C ASP A 113 -7.36 -20.63 -0.32
N ASP A 114 -6.10 -20.50 -0.68
CA ASP A 114 -4.98 -20.29 0.25
C ASP A 114 -4.68 -18.80 0.52
N PHE A 115 -5.40 -17.88 -0.12
CA PHE A 115 -5.20 -16.44 0.14
C PHE A 115 -5.79 -16.07 1.52
N PRO A 116 -5.00 -15.39 2.39
CA PRO A 116 -5.43 -15.09 3.76
C PRO A 116 -6.44 -13.92 3.79
N THR A 117 -7.70 -14.21 3.42
CA THR A 117 -8.77 -13.20 3.36
C THR A 117 -9.06 -12.54 4.71
N GLU A 118 -8.80 -13.24 5.82
CA GLU A 118 -8.87 -12.72 7.18
C GLU A 118 -7.86 -11.60 7.46
N LEU A 119 -6.82 -11.49 6.64
CA LEU A 119 -5.84 -10.41 6.71
C LEU A 119 -6.16 -9.22 5.80
N MET A 120 -7.32 -9.20 5.14
CA MET A 120 -7.72 -8.05 4.33
C MET A 120 -7.85 -6.78 5.21
N PRO A 121 -7.62 -5.59 4.63
CA PRO A 121 -7.47 -4.34 5.36
C PRO A 121 -8.52 -4.06 6.43
N VAL A 122 -9.81 -4.32 6.17
CA VAL A 122 -10.87 -4.06 7.14
C VAL A 122 -10.78 -4.95 8.38
N HIS A 123 -10.24 -6.17 8.23
CA HIS A 123 -10.13 -7.14 9.32
C HIS A 123 -8.93 -6.85 10.22
N ILE A 124 -7.82 -6.38 9.65
CA ILE A 124 -6.60 -6.07 10.41
C ILE A 124 -6.53 -4.62 10.91
N ALA A 125 -7.34 -3.72 10.36
CA ALA A 125 -7.33 -2.30 10.75
C ALA A 125 -7.49 -2.07 12.28
N PRO A 126 -8.36 -2.79 13.01
CA PRO A 126 -8.50 -2.61 14.46
C PRO A 126 -7.23 -2.90 15.28
N GLU A 127 -6.31 -3.69 14.73
CA GLU A 127 -5.05 -4.10 15.38
C GLU A 127 -3.82 -3.52 14.67
N PHE A 128 -4.01 -2.64 13.68
CA PHE A 128 -2.92 -2.08 12.89
C PHE A 128 -2.34 -0.84 13.59
N GLU A 129 -1.20 -1.00 14.26
CA GLU A 129 -0.57 0.04 15.09
C GLU A 129 0.48 0.88 14.36
N LYS A 130 0.90 0.46 13.14
CA LYS A 130 1.94 1.18 12.38
C LYS A 130 1.39 2.45 11.74
N PRO A 131 2.20 3.51 11.62
CA PRO A 131 1.80 4.73 10.91
C PRO A 131 1.22 4.41 9.53
N LEU A 132 0.05 4.97 9.21
CA LEU A 132 -0.70 4.68 8.00
C LEU A 132 -1.18 5.96 7.32
N PHE A 133 -0.84 6.13 6.04
CA PHE A 133 -1.32 7.22 5.20
C PHE A 133 -2.12 6.66 4.02
N LEU A 134 -3.39 7.04 3.89
CA LEU A 134 -4.21 6.65 2.74
C LEU A 134 -4.43 7.81 1.77
N ILE A 135 -4.42 7.48 0.48
CA ILE A 135 -4.69 8.42 -0.61
C ILE A 135 -5.73 7.80 -1.53
N VAL A 136 -6.76 8.55 -1.88
CA VAL A 136 -7.83 8.10 -2.76
C VAL A 136 -8.34 9.26 -3.63
N GLY A 137 -8.72 8.95 -4.86
CA GLY A 137 -9.40 9.91 -5.73
C GLY A 137 -10.85 10.11 -5.31
N GLU A 138 -11.34 11.34 -5.36
CA GLU A 138 -12.74 11.68 -5.07
C GLU A 138 -13.70 10.86 -5.93
N ASN A 139 -13.34 10.65 -7.20
CA ASN A 139 -14.13 9.94 -8.21
C ASN A 139 -13.70 8.47 -8.40
N ASP A 140 -12.96 7.91 -7.42
CA ASP A 140 -12.60 6.50 -7.47
C ASP A 140 -13.80 5.60 -7.20
N PHE A 141 -14.36 5.00 -8.25
CA PHE A 141 -15.52 4.12 -8.15
C PHE A 141 -15.16 2.65 -7.89
N ARG A 142 -13.88 2.25 -8.04
CA ARG A 142 -13.42 0.88 -7.74
C ARG A 142 -13.11 0.69 -6.26
N THR A 143 -12.48 1.71 -5.66
CA THR A 143 -12.20 1.80 -4.24
C THR A 143 -12.67 3.17 -3.73
N PRO A 144 -14.00 3.36 -3.64
CA PRO A 144 -14.57 4.65 -3.29
C PRO A 144 -14.04 5.18 -1.95
N VAL A 145 -14.10 6.50 -1.77
CA VAL A 145 -13.63 7.21 -0.57
C VAL A 145 -14.10 6.56 0.73
N TRP A 146 -15.33 6.01 0.76
CA TRP A 146 -15.87 5.37 1.97
C TRP A 146 -15.06 4.15 2.41
N MET A 147 -14.40 3.41 1.50
CA MET A 147 -13.51 2.30 1.88
C MET A 147 -12.32 2.82 2.69
N SER A 148 -11.64 3.86 2.21
CA SER A 148 -10.54 4.49 2.93
C SER A 148 -10.99 5.06 4.28
N ARG A 149 -12.17 5.69 4.35
CA ARG A 149 -12.74 6.17 5.62
C ARG A 149 -13.00 5.01 6.60
N LYS A 150 -13.62 3.93 6.15
CA LYS A 150 -13.90 2.73 6.95
C LYS A 150 -12.61 2.18 7.60
N ILE A 151 -11.51 2.11 6.83
CA ILE A 151 -10.21 1.69 7.35
C ILE A 151 -9.69 2.68 8.41
N ILE A 152 -9.63 3.99 8.08
CA ILE A 152 -9.12 5.04 9.00
C ILE A 152 -9.91 5.06 10.32
N GLU A 153 -11.22 4.91 10.26
CA GLU A 153 -12.11 4.93 11.43
C GLU A 153 -11.96 3.67 12.30
N SER A 154 -11.54 2.55 11.69
CA SER A 154 -11.30 1.29 12.40
C SER A 154 -9.93 1.21 13.07
N LEU A 155 -8.97 2.06 12.71
CA LEU A 155 -7.63 2.06 13.31
C LEU A 155 -7.68 2.50 14.79
N PRO A 156 -6.79 1.96 15.65
CA PRO A 156 -6.62 2.46 17.01
C PRO A 156 -6.44 3.99 17.05
N GLU A 157 -6.95 4.65 18.06
CA GLU A 157 -6.80 6.12 18.21
C GLU A 157 -5.32 6.54 18.29
N THR A 158 -4.49 5.70 18.86
CA THR A 158 -3.04 5.91 19.03
C THR A 158 -2.24 5.77 17.75
N THR A 159 -2.81 5.14 16.72
CA THR A 159 -2.12 4.95 15.44
C THR A 159 -2.00 6.27 14.69
N PRO A 160 -0.77 6.73 14.36
CA PRO A 160 -0.58 7.87 13.47
C PRO A 160 -1.22 7.60 12.11
N LYS A 161 -2.21 8.41 11.73
CA LYS A 161 -3.01 8.17 10.53
C LYS A 161 -3.34 9.45 9.80
N GLU A 162 -3.37 9.37 8.47
CA GLU A 162 -3.75 10.47 7.58
C GLU A 162 -4.54 9.96 6.39
N LEU A 163 -5.52 10.74 5.92
CA LEU A 163 -6.28 10.50 4.71
C LEU A 163 -6.20 11.71 3.79
N MET A 164 -5.74 11.49 2.57
CA MET A 164 -5.74 12.46 1.48
C MET A 164 -6.77 12.07 0.43
N ILE A 165 -7.81 12.91 0.28
CA ILE A 165 -8.79 12.78 -0.80
C ILE A 165 -8.39 13.78 -1.87
N VAL A 166 -8.15 13.32 -3.11
CA VAL A 166 -7.71 14.15 -4.21
C VAL A 166 -8.90 14.47 -5.09
N GLU A 167 -9.25 15.75 -5.14
CA GLU A 167 -10.36 16.27 -5.97
C GLU A 167 -10.13 15.95 -7.44
N ASN A 168 -11.22 15.62 -8.14
CA ASN A 168 -11.25 15.27 -9.57
C ASN A 168 -10.37 14.06 -9.97
N ALA A 169 -9.75 13.38 -9.02
CA ALA A 169 -8.99 12.17 -9.29
C ALA A 169 -9.87 10.92 -9.24
N ALA A 170 -9.48 9.89 -9.99
CA ALA A 170 -10.14 8.59 -10.03
C ALA A 170 -9.17 7.46 -9.59
N HIS A 171 -9.43 6.21 -9.98
CA HIS A 171 -8.62 5.04 -9.53
C HIS A 171 -7.19 5.04 -10.08
N GLY A 172 -6.97 5.62 -11.25
CA GLY A 172 -5.67 5.56 -11.93
C GLY A 172 -5.72 6.07 -13.36
N GLY A 173 -4.68 5.76 -14.16
CA GLY A 173 -4.54 6.29 -15.51
C GLY A 173 -4.21 7.79 -15.50
N LYS A 174 -4.84 8.57 -16.36
CA LYS A 174 -4.62 10.03 -16.45
C LYS A 174 -5.20 10.80 -15.24
N GLU A 175 -6.17 10.19 -14.57
CA GLU A 175 -6.85 10.73 -13.39
C GLU A 175 -6.33 10.13 -12.08
N ASP A 176 -5.14 9.53 -12.11
CA ASP A 176 -4.49 8.98 -10.93
C ASP A 176 -4.22 10.07 -9.89
N PRO A 177 -4.61 9.88 -8.61
CA PRO A 177 -4.39 10.85 -7.55
C PRO A 177 -2.95 11.34 -7.45
N MET A 178 -1.98 10.46 -7.70
CA MET A 178 -0.55 10.81 -7.69
C MET A 178 -0.18 11.74 -8.87
N LEU A 179 -0.85 11.62 -10.02
CA LEU A 179 -0.58 12.49 -11.17
C LEU A 179 -1.29 13.83 -11.04
N ILE A 180 -2.53 13.83 -10.53
CA ILE A 180 -3.34 15.05 -10.36
C ILE A 180 -2.74 15.97 -9.30
N ALA A 181 -2.25 15.42 -8.18
CA ALA A 181 -1.74 16.17 -7.04
C ALA A 181 -0.28 15.78 -6.71
N PHE A 182 0.59 15.67 -7.72
CA PHE A 182 1.92 15.09 -7.57
C PHE A 182 2.78 15.77 -6.48
N ASP A 183 2.87 17.09 -6.49
CA ASP A 183 3.73 17.81 -5.55
C ASP A 183 3.20 17.70 -4.11
N ASP A 184 1.88 17.82 -3.94
CA ASP A 184 1.22 17.65 -2.64
C ASP A 184 1.32 16.21 -2.15
N PHE A 185 1.12 15.24 -3.04
CA PHE A 185 1.33 13.82 -2.74
C PHE A 185 2.74 13.55 -2.22
N ILE A 186 3.78 13.98 -2.94
CA ILE A 186 5.17 13.77 -2.55
C ILE A 186 5.49 14.51 -1.24
N LYS A 187 5.02 15.75 -1.10
CA LYS A 187 5.25 16.54 0.11
C LYS A 187 4.64 15.87 1.33
N ARG A 188 3.32 15.62 1.30
CA ARG A 188 2.58 15.10 2.46
C ARG A 188 3.07 13.71 2.88
N THR A 189 3.28 12.80 1.91
CA THR A 189 3.78 11.46 2.22
C THR A 189 5.20 11.50 2.78
N SER A 190 6.09 12.37 2.27
CA SER A 190 7.44 12.53 2.82
C SER A 190 7.41 13.08 4.24
N ASP A 191 6.64 14.14 4.47
CA ASP A 191 6.52 14.78 5.78
C ASP A 191 5.94 13.79 6.81
N PHE A 192 4.93 13.00 6.40
CA PHE A 192 4.35 11.95 7.22
C PHE A 192 5.38 10.87 7.60
N LEU A 193 6.16 10.38 6.63
CA LEU A 193 7.19 9.38 6.88
C LEU A 193 8.30 9.93 7.78
N MET A 194 8.78 11.14 7.53
CA MET A 194 9.81 11.80 8.38
C MET A 194 9.33 11.98 9.83
N ALA A 195 8.05 12.28 10.02
CA ALA A 195 7.48 12.46 11.36
C ALA A 195 7.31 11.12 12.11
N ASN A 196 7.10 10.01 11.40
CA ASN A 196 6.65 8.75 11.99
C ASN A 196 7.65 7.60 11.93
N LEU A 197 8.61 7.60 11.01
CA LEU A 197 9.69 6.62 11.02
C LEU A 197 10.69 6.95 12.15
N ARG A 198 11.12 5.92 12.86
CA ARG A 198 12.06 6.03 13.99
C ARG A 198 13.21 5.05 13.78
N PRO A 199 14.33 5.47 13.20
CA PRO A 199 15.53 4.64 13.13
C PRO A 199 15.92 4.16 14.53
N LEU A 200 16.17 2.86 14.67
CA LEU A 200 16.49 2.22 15.95
C LEU A 200 17.92 2.55 16.41
N HIS A 201 18.82 2.86 15.47
CA HIS A 201 20.20 3.26 15.72
C HIS A 201 20.62 4.30 14.67
N GLY A 202 21.07 5.46 15.13
CA GLY A 202 21.65 6.48 14.27
C GLY A 202 21.39 7.89 14.77
N GLU A 203 22.44 8.68 14.85
CA GLU A 203 22.42 10.09 15.15
C GLU A 203 21.45 10.82 14.21
N GLN A 204 20.61 11.68 14.75
CA GLN A 204 19.86 12.63 13.93
C GLN A 204 20.87 13.36 13.03
N PRO A 205 20.61 13.48 11.72
CA PRO A 205 21.44 14.35 10.90
C PRO A 205 21.42 15.73 11.57
N SER A 206 22.60 16.20 11.97
CA SER A 206 22.75 17.55 12.51
C SER A 206 22.16 18.51 11.49
N ALA A 207 21.20 19.34 11.92
CA ALA A 207 20.76 20.46 11.12
C ALA A 207 22.00 21.23 10.70
N ALA A 208 22.36 21.16 9.43
CA ALA A 208 23.42 22.01 8.88
C ALA A 208 22.89 23.44 8.94
N GLU A 209 23.63 24.28 9.69
CA GLU A 209 23.46 25.72 9.75
C GLU A 209 23.61 26.38 8.38
#